data_ad93ec8c26b287d727372f7d644510a4
#
_entry.id   ad93ec8c26b287d727372f7d644510a4
#
_cell.length_a   1.000
_cell.length_b   1.000
_cell.length_c   1.000
_cell.angle_alpha   90.00
_cell.angle_beta   90.00
_cell.angle_gamma   90.00
#
_symmetry.space_group_name_H-M   'P 1'
#
loop_
_entity.id
_entity.type
_entity.pdbx_description
1 polymer ?
#
loop_
_entity_poly.entity_id
_entity_poly.type
_entity_poly.pdbx_seq_one_letter_code
_entity_poly.pdbx_strand_id
1 'polypeptide(L)'
;MSHATEPARLRPLRRLSTLLYGRPGLLLGILLGPPLLWLGIIYVGSLLMLLSNAFFGLDEFSGQVRHELGLQNFLALLRPENLDVIGRTVGMSLLVTLACALLGFPIAYYMARYTSGKTRALFYVGIMLPLWSSYLVRVYAWKLILAKEGVISWLADSLGLEWLLDGILSLPMIGGPSLSFSRLGTFIVFVYVWLPFMILPIQAAVER
;
A
#
# COMPACT_ATOMS: atom_id res chain seq x y z
N MET A 1 1.84 58.56 28.81
CA MET A 1 2.24 57.97 27.55
C MET A 1 3.53 57.21 27.76
N SER A 2 3.43 55.90 27.97
CA SER A 2 4.59 55.03 28.25
C SER A 2 5.04 54.43 26.89
N HIS A 3 6.19 54.90 26.39
CA HIS A 3 6.90 54.27 25.29
C HIS A 3 7.54 52.96 25.80
N ALA A 4 6.86 51.82 25.60
CA ALA A 4 7.46 50.54 25.82
C ALA A 4 8.62 50.35 24.83
N THR A 5 9.86 50.44 25.32
CA THR A 5 11.07 50.15 24.55
C THR A 5 11.09 48.64 24.24
N GLU A 6 10.83 48.28 22.98
CA GLU A 6 10.94 46.93 22.46
C GLU A 6 12.36 46.37 22.75
N PRO A 7 12.51 45.19 23.36
CA PRO A 7 13.80 44.67 23.75
C PRO A 7 14.70 44.44 22.53
N ALA A 8 15.91 44.98 22.56
CA ALA A 8 16.91 45.00 21.46
C ALA A 8 17.23 43.59 20.91
N ARG A 9 16.89 42.53 21.62
CA ARG A 9 17.08 41.13 21.22
C ARG A 9 16.19 40.64 20.05
N LEU A 10 15.07 41.27 19.77
CA LEU A 10 14.13 40.89 18.70
C LEU A 10 14.53 41.42 17.32
N ARG A 11 15.48 42.39 17.26
CA ARG A 11 15.91 42.99 15.99
C ARG A 11 16.57 42.00 15.00
N PRO A 12 17.47 41.06 15.41
CA PRO A 12 18.06 40.11 14.47
C PRO A 12 17.05 39.05 13.98
N LEU A 13 16.16 38.57 14.86
CA LEU A 13 15.12 37.65 14.47
C LEU A 13 14.11 38.22 13.50
N ARG A 14 13.75 39.49 13.68
CA ARG A 14 12.84 40.24 12.79
C ARG A 14 13.49 40.49 11.42
N ARG A 15 14.80 40.74 11.35
CA ARG A 15 15.53 40.85 10.09
C ARG A 15 15.61 39.50 9.35
N LEU A 16 15.87 38.44 10.08
CA LEU A 16 15.86 37.08 9.53
C LEU A 16 14.49 36.65 9.00
N SER A 17 13.42 36.97 9.73
CA SER A 17 12.06 36.66 9.27
C SER A 17 11.70 37.47 8.02
N THR A 18 12.10 38.73 7.95
CA THR A 18 11.83 39.62 6.77
C THR A 18 12.63 39.14 5.54
N LEU A 19 13.87 38.69 5.72
CA LEU A 19 14.70 38.13 4.64
C LEU A 19 14.14 36.79 4.12
N LEU A 20 13.65 35.95 5.02
CA LEU A 20 13.05 34.66 4.68
C LEU A 20 11.70 34.82 3.97
N TYR A 21 10.85 35.74 4.44
CA TYR A 21 9.57 36.04 3.80
C TYR A 21 9.74 36.72 2.44
N GLY A 22 10.79 37.55 2.25
CA GLY A 22 11.08 38.18 0.97
C GLY A 22 11.61 37.27 -0.12
N ARG A 23 11.99 36.02 0.24
CA ARG A 23 12.55 35.01 -0.69
C ARG A 23 11.90 33.64 -0.44
N PRO A 24 10.72 33.38 -1.00
CA PRO A 24 9.98 32.14 -0.75
C PRO A 24 10.76 30.86 -1.12
N GLY A 25 11.67 30.95 -2.12
CA GLY A 25 12.55 29.84 -2.47
C GLY A 25 13.58 29.46 -1.40
N LEU A 26 14.12 30.47 -0.67
CA LEU A 26 15.02 30.21 0.46
C LEU A 26 14.29 29.56 1.64
N LEU A 27 13.10 30.04 1.93
CA LEU A 27 12.27 29.51 3.02
C LEU A 27 11.89 28.06 2.74
N LEU A 28 11.47 27.75 1.50
CA LEU A 28 11.23 26.38 1.04
C LEU A 28 12.49 25.52 1.11
N GLY A 29 13.64 26.03 0.68
CA GLY A 29 14.91 25.31 0.73
C GLY A 29 15.35 24.96 2.15
N ILE A 30 15.19 25.88 3.11
CA ILE A 30 15.53 25.66 4.52
C ILE A 30 14.53 24.69 5.18
N LEU A 31 13.24 24.78 4.83
CA LEU A 31 12.20 23.93 5.41
C LEU A 31 12.21 22.49 4.84
N LEU A 32 12.36 22.38 3.52
CA LEU A 32 12.34 21.08 2.83
C LEU A 32 13.74 20.46 2.68
N GLY A 33 14.79 21.27 2.73
CA GLY A 33 16.18 20.81 2.56
C GLY A 33 16.56 19.68 3.50
N PRO A 34 16.46 19.84 4.82
CA PRO A 34 16.83 18.77 5.77
C PRO A 34 16.05 17.47 5.57
N PRO A 35 14.71 17.46 5.45
CA PRO A 35 13.96 16.23 5.18
C PRO A 35 14.30 15.61 3.82
N LEU A 36 14.47 16.42 2.77
CA LEU A 36 14.82 15.91 1.44
C LEU A 36 16.26 15.37 1.37
N LEU A 37 17.20 16.01 2.05
CA LEU A 37 18.57 15.50 2.16
C LEU A 37 18.58 14.18 2.94
N TRP A 38 17.87 14.10 4.05
CA TRP A 38 17.75 12.87 4.81
C TRP A 38 17.15 11.73 3.98
N LEU A 39 16.01 11.97 3.34
CA LEU A 39 15.36 11.02 2.43
C LEU A 39 16.27 10.66 1.25
N GLY A 40 16.90 11.64 0.60
CA GLY A 40 17.79 11.42 -0.53
C GLY A 40 19.01 10.59 -0.16
N ILE A 41 19.72 10.93 0.93
CA ILE A 41 20.93 10.24 1.33
C ILE A 41 20.62 8.83 1.86
N ILE A 42 19.65 8.69 2.78
CA ILE A 42 19.38 7.40 3.40
C ILE A 42 18.60 6.48 2.46
N TYR A 43 17.52 6.97 1.84
CA TYR A 43 16.68 6.14 1.00
C TYR A 43 17.36 5.82 -0.34
N VAL A 44 17.81 6.83 -1.08
CA VAL A 44 18.50 6.62 -2.36
C VAL A 44 19.83 5.92 -2.15
N GLY A 45 20.58 6.28 -1.10
CA GLY A 45 21.84 5.62 -0.74
C GLY A 45 21.66 4.13 -0.44
N SER A 46 20.63 3.76 0.33
CA SER A 46 20.32 2.35 0.59
C SER A 46 19.89 1.60 -0.66
N LEU A 47 19.09 2.22 -1.54
CA LEU A 47 18.71 1.62 -2.82
C LEU A 47 19.91 1.39 -3.74
N LEU A 48 20.81 2.37 -3.83
CA LEU A 48 22.04 2.22 -4.61
C LEU A 48 22.94 1.13 -4.04
N MET A 49 23.03 1.00 -2.73
CA MET A 49 23.78 -0.06 -2.08
C MET A 49 23.15 -1.44 -2.32
N LEU A 50 21.81 -1.56 -2.25
CA LEU A 50 21.10 -2.79 -2.64
C LEU A 50 21.34 -3.12 -4.12
N LEU A 51 21.26 -2.13 -5.00
CA LEU A 51 21.51 -2.32 -6.44
C LEU A 51 22.95 -2.75 -6.70
N SER A 52 23.94 -2.17 -6.00
CA SER A 52 25.33 -2.61 -6.13
C SER A 52 25.52 -4.05 -5.65
N ASN A 53 24.85 -4.46 -4.56
CA ASN A 53 24.89 -5.84 -4.09
C ASN A 53 24.23 -6.83 -5.07
N ALA A 54 23.30 -6.38 -5.92
CA ALA A 54 22.68 -7.24 -6.93
C ALA A 54 23.69 -7.74 -7.99
N PHE A 55 24.82 -7.06 -8.15
CA PHE A 55 25.91 -7.48 -9.05
C PHE A 55 26.88 -8.48 -8.42
N PHE A 56 26.79 -8.71 -7.10
CA PHE A 56 27.65 -9.68 -6.41
C PHE A 56 26.96 -11.03 -6.31
N GLY A 57 27.71 -12.10 -6.60
CA GLY A 57 27.22 -13.48 -6.46
C GLY A 57 27.18 -13.92 -5.00
N LEU A 58 26.23 -14.78 -4.64
CA LEU A 58 26.25 -15.54 -3.39
C LEU A 58 26.83 -16.92 -3.68
N ASP A 59 27.79 -17.36 -2.86
CA ASP A 59 28.23 -18.73 -2.89
C ASP A 59 27.15 -19.62 -2.22
N GLU A 60 26.56 -20.54 -3.00
CA GLU A 60 25.47 -21.42 -2.53
C GLU A 60 25.89 -22.34 -1.37
N PHE A 61 27.19 -22.63 -1.21
CA PHE A 61 27.70 -23.52 -0.17
C PHE A 61 28.09 -22.82 1.11
N SER A 62 28.74 -21.65 0.99
CA SER A 62 29.26 -20.92 2.16
C SER A 62 28.35 -19.77 2.60
N GLY A 63 27.37 -19.36 1.80
CA GLY A 63 26.53 -18.20 2.04
C GLY A 63 27.31 -16.87 2.02
N GLN A 64 28.58 -16.89 1.61
CA GLN A 64 29.41 -15.69 1.55
C GLN A 64 29.20 -14.94 0.24
N VAL A 65 29.22 -13.61 0.33
CA VAL A 65 29.14 -12.74 -0.85
C VAL A 65 30.46 -12.80 -1.61
N ARG A 66 30.43 -13.32 -2.84
CA ARG A 66 31.52 -13.19 -3.77
C ARG A 66 31.54 -11.79 -4.38
N HIS A 67 32.59 -11.05 -4.15
CA HIS A 67 32.77 -9.69 -4.68
C HIS A 67 33.19 -9.68 -6.18
N GLU A 68 32.78 -10.68 -6.93
CA GLU A 68 32.99 -10.72 -8.40
C GLU A 68 31.72 -10.11 -9.03
N LEU A 69 31.90 -9.02 -9.78
CA LEU A 69 30.82 -8.38 -10.52
C LEU A 69 30.33 -9.34 -11.60
N GLY A 70 29.03 -9.70 -11.49
CA GLY A 70 28.38 -10.60 -12.43
C GLY A 70 26.91 -10.22 -12.66
N LEU A 71 26.38 -10.64 -13.80
CA LEU A 71 24.96 -10.49 -14.14
C LEU A 71 24.14 -11.74 -13.81
N GLN A 72 24.74 -12.69 -13.07
CA GLN A 72 24.11 -13.99 -12.79
C GLN A 72 22.77 -13.84 -12.06
N ASN A 73 22.67 -12.92 -11.10
CA ASN A 73 21.42 -12.65 -10.38
C ASN A 73 20.33 -12.09 -11.31
N PHE A 74 20.71 -11.26 -12.29
CA PHE A 74 19.75 -10.74 -13.28
C PHE A 74 19.32 -11.82 -14.26
N LEU A 75 20.25 -12.69 -14.68
CA LEU A 75 19.93 -13.84 -15.53
C LEU A 75 19.06 -14.86 -14.78
N ALA A 76 19.25 -15.02 -13.48
CA ALA A 76 18.40 -15.87 -12.65
C ALA A 76 16.94 -15.39 -12.65
N LEU A 77 16.66 -14.08 -12.75
CA LEU A 77 15.29 -13.57 -12.86
C LEU A 77 14.60 -14.04 -14.14
N LEU A 78 15.34 -14.30 -15.21
CA LEU A 78 14.80 -14.77 -16.49
C LEU A 78 14.59 -16.29 -16.55
N ARG A 79 14.90 -17.01 -15.47
CA ARG A 79 14.58 -18.45 -15.39
C ARG A 79 13.08 -18.68 -15.46
N PRO A 80 12.59 -19.75 -16.11
CA PRO A 80 11.17 -20.03 -16.28
C PRO A 80 10.38 -20.02 -14.97
N GLU A 81 10.98 -20.55 -13.89
CA GLU A 81 10.37 -20.61 -12.55
C GLU A 81 10.07 -19.20 -12.00
N ASN A 82 11.02 -18.28 -12.15
CA ASN A 82 10.88 -16.91 -11.69
C ASN A 82 9.91 -16.10 -12.58
N LEU A 83 9.95 -16.33 -13.90
CA LEU A 83 9.02 -15.70 -14.84
C LEU A 83 7.58 -16.12 -14.57
N ASP A 84 7.34 -17.39 -14.21
CA ASP A 84 6.01 -17.86 -13.82
C ASP A 84 5.51 -17.13 -12.55
N VAL A 85 6.36 -16.98 -11.54
CA VAL A 85 6.03 -16.24 -10.31
C VAL A 85 5.74 -14.76 -10.62
N ILE A 86 6.59 -14.13 -11.43
CA ILE A 86 6.41 -12.74 -11.86
C ILE A 86 5.09 -12.57 -12.62
N GLY A 87 4.81 -13.46 -13.59
CA GLY A 87 3.58 -13.41 -14.37
C GLY A 87 2.33 -13.55 -13.50
N ARG A 88 2.34 -14.47 -12.56
CA ARG A 88 1.23 -14.66 -11.59
C ARG A 88 1.04 -13.44 -10.70
N THR A 89 2.14 -12.86 -10.20
CA THR A 89 2.09 -11.69 -9.32
C THR A 89 1.58 -10.46 -10.07
N VAL A 90 2.09 -10.21 -11.27
CA VAL A 90 1.62 -9.11 -12.13
C VAL A 90 0.15 -9.30 -12.51
N GLY A 91 -0.26 -10.52 -12.91
CA GLY A 91 -1.64 -10.84 -13.21
C GLY A 91 -2.58 -10.60 -12.03
N MET A 92 -2.19 -11.06 -10.82
CA MET A 92 -2.96 -10.83 -9.60
C MET A 92 -3.08 -9.33 -9.28
N SER A 93 -1.99 -8.58 -9.37
CA SER A 93 -2.01 -7.14 -9.08
C SER A 93 -2.89 -6.36 -10.05
N LEU A 94 -2.87 -6.70 -11.33
CA LEU A 94 -3.76 -6.10 -12.34
C LEU A 94 -5.23 -6.41 -12.04
N LEU A 95 -5.56 -7.67 -11.74
CA LEU A 95 -6.92 -8.07 -11.41
C LEU A 95 -7.43 -7.35 -10.15
N VAL A 96 -6.61 -7.27 -9.10
CA VAL A 96 -6.96 -6.55 -7.87
C VAL A 96 -7.17 -5.06 -8.15
N THR A 97 -6.29 -4.44 -8.94
CA THR A 97 -6.41 -3.02 -9.30
C THR A 97 -7.69 -2.74 -10.09
N LEU A 98 -8.01 -3.59 -11.08
CA LEU A 98 -9.25 -3.48 -11.85
C LEU A 98 -10.49 -3.67 -10.96
N ALA A 99 -10.48 -4.67 -10.10
CA ALA A 99 -11.57 -4.91 -9.15
C ALA A 99 -11.76 -3.72 -8.18
N CYS A 100 -10.66 -3.20 -7.63
CA CYS A 100 -10.71 -2.02 -6.76
C CYS A 100 -11.22 -0.78 -7.52
N ALA A 101 -10.87 -0.60 -8.78
CA ALA A 101 -11.37 0.49 -9.60
C ALA A 101 -12.86 0.34 -9.89
N LEU A 102 -13.30 -0.86 -10.30
CA LEU A 102 -14.71 -1.17 -10.60
C LEU A 102 -15.62 -1.04 -9.37
N LEU A 103 -15.16 -1.46 -8.21
CA LEU A 103 -15.93 -1.36 -6.96
C LEU A 103 -15.76 0.02 -6.31
N GLY A 104 -14.56 0.56 -6.33
CA GLY A 104 -14.23 1.82 -5.67
C GLY A 104 -14.85 3.03 -6.35
N PHE A 105 -14.89 3.05 -7.69
CA PHE A 105 -15.46 4.18 -8.43
C PHE A 105 -16.93 4.43 -8.11
N PRO A 106 -17.87 3.45 -8.21
CA PRO A 106 -19.26 3.70 -7.89
C PRO A 106 -19.48 4.08 -6.42
N ILE A 107 -18.72 3.48 -5.50
CA ILE A 107 -18.80 3.83 -4.07
C ILE A 107 -18.34 5.26 -3.86
N ALA A 108 -17.18 5.64 -4.40
CA ALA A 108 -16.63 6.99 -4.31
C ALA A 108 -17.54 8.03 -4.94
N TYR A 109 -18.09 7.74 -6.11
CA TYR A 109 -19.02 8.61 -6.82
C TYR A 109 -20.32 8.81 -6.02
N TYR A 110 -20.90 7.73 -5.50
CA TYR A 110 -22.07 7.80 -4.63
C TYR A 110 -21.81 8.62 -3.39
N MET A 111 -20.67 8.41 -2.73
CA MET A 111 -20.27 9.20 -1.55
C MET A 111 -20.14 10.68 -1.87
N ALA A 112 -19.50 11.03 -3.00
CA ALA A 112 -19.24 12.41 -3.38
C ALA A 112 -20.53 13.18 -3.77
N ARG A 113 -21.44 12.52 -4.49
CA ARG A 113 -22.60 13.18 -5.12
C ARG A 113 -23.91 13.01 -4.39
N TYR A 114 -24.11 11.88 -3.72
CA TYR A 114 -25.43 11.53 -3.15
C TYR A 114 -25.44 11.46 -1.63
N THR A 115 -24.30 11.57 -0.95
CA THR A 115 -24.27 11.52 0.51
C THR A 115 -23.91 12.87 1.12
N SER A 116 -24.54 13.15 2.27
CA SER A 116 -24.28 14.36 3.07
C SER A 116 -24.43 14.06 4.57
N GLY A 117 -23.83 14.92 5.39
CA GLY A 117 -23.99 14.86 6.84
C GLY A 117 -23.60 13.50 7.45
N LYS A 118 -24.51 12.90 8.23
CA LYS A 118 -24.25 11.66 8.98
C LYS A 118 -23.98 10.45 8.08
N THR A 119 -24.68 10.35 6.95
CA THR A 119 -24.50 9.24 6.01
C THR A 119 -23.10 9.24 5.42
N ARG A 120 -22.60 10.41 5.03
CA ARG A 120 -21.24 10.56 4.54
C ARG A 120 -20.20 10.20 5.58
N ALA A 121 -20.39 10.66 6.83
CA ALA A 121 -19.51 10.31 7.94
C ALA A 121 -19.48 8.78 8.19
N LEU A 122 -20.63 8.10 8.08
CA LEU A 122 -20.70 6.65 8.22
C LEU A 122 -19.91 5.91 7.14
N PHE A 123 -19.98 6.36 5.86
CA PHE A 123 -19.16 5.80 4.79
C PHE A 123 -17.67 5.98 5.05
N TYR A 124 -17.25 7.18 5.50
CA TYR A 124 -15.83 7.41 5.85
C TYR A 124 -15.37 6.47 6.97
N VAL A 125 -16.15 6.32 8.03
CA VAL A 125 -15.83 5.41 9.13
C VAL A 125 -15.73 3.97 8.60
N GLY A 126 -16.70 3.52 7.80
CA GLY A 126 -16.70 2.17 7.23
C GLY A 126 -15.47 1.88 6.35
N ILE A 127 -15.05 2.86 5.53
CA ILE A 127 -13.86 2.72 4.68
C ILE A 127 -12.57 2.79 5.50
N MET A 128 -12.54 3.60 6.57
CA MET A 128 -11.36 3.74 7.43
C MET A 128 -11.19 2.57 8.42
N LEU A 129 -12.26 1.89 8.80
CA LEU A 129 -12.23 0.78 9.75
C LEU A 129 -11.18 -0.29 9.39
N PRO A 130 -11.08 -0.77 8.14
CA PRO A 130 -10.03 -1.69 7.73
C PRO A 130 -8.62 -1.16 7.96
N LEU A 131 -8.41 0.14 7.81
CA LEU A 131 -7.09 0.76 7.95
C LEU A 131 -6.65 0.89 9.43
N TRP A 132 -7.59 1.00 10.35
CA TRP A 132 -7.32 1.14 11.78
C TRP A 132 -6.96 -0.19 12.46
N SER A 133 -7.34 -1.31 11.87
CA SER A 133 -6.98 -2.62 12.40
C SER A 133 -5.49 -2.90 12.17
N SER A 134 -4.82 -3.50 13.17
CA SER A 134 -3.42 -3.91 13.00
C SER A 134 -3.29 -4.97 11.89
N TYR A 135 -2.14 -4.96 11.20
CA TYR A 135 -1.88 -5.91 10.12
C TYR A 135 -2.04 -7.38 10.57
N LEU A 136 -1.50 -7.72 11.74
CA LEU A 136 -1.59 -9.08 12.28
C LEU A 136 -3.04 -9.51 12.54
N VAL A 137 -3.82 -8.65 13.21
CA VAL A 137 -5.24 -8.93 13.47
C VAL A 137 -5.99 -9.17 12.17
N ARG A 138 -5.75 -8.37 11.16
CA ARG A 138 -6.37 -8.49 9.83
C ARG A 138 -6.01 -9.82 9.16
N VAL A 139 -4.73 -10.19 9.16
CA VAL A 139 -4.28 -11.45 8.56
C VAL A 139 -4.90 -12.66 9.25
N TYR A 140 -4.91 -12.67 10.58
CA TYR A 140 -5.52 -13.78 11.34
C TYR A 140 -7.05 -13.83 11.16
N ALA A 141 -7.73 -12.68 11.17
CA ALA A 141 -9.16 -12.62 10.95
C ALA A 141 -9.54 -13.21 9.58
N TRP A 142 -8.85 -12.78 8.51
CA TRP A 142 -9.11 -13.32 7.18
C TRP A 142 -8.76 -14.80 7.05
N LYS A 143 -7.70 -15.24 7.71
CA LYS A 143 -7.34 -16.68 7.74
C LYS A 143 -8.45 -17.53 8.37
N LEU A 144 -9.09 -17.05 9.44
CA LEU A 144 -10.21 -17.72 10.10
C LEU A 144 -11.50 -17.63 9.27
N ILE A 145 -11.80 -16.47 8.68
CA ILE A 145 -12.98 -16.28 7.85
C ILE A 145 -12.96 -17.19 6.61
N LEU A 146 -11.78 -17.32 6.00
CA LEU A 146 -11.57 -18.12 4.78
C LEU A 146 -11.19 -19.59 5.05
N ALA A 147 -11.11 -20.03 6.30
CA ALA A 147 -10.80 -21.41 6.65
C ALA A 147 -11.85 -22.38 6.09
N LYS A 148 -11.49 -23.65 5.96
CA LYS A 148 -12.41 -24.69 5.47
C LYS A 148 -13.69 -24.78 6.31
N GLU A 149 -13.57 -24.61 7.62
CA GLU A 149 -14.69 -24.52 8.58
C GLU A 149 -14.92 -23.07 9.04
N GLY A 150 -14.60 -22.12 8.18
CA GLY A 150 -14.72 -20.70 8.48
C GLY A 150 -16.10 -20.12 8.17
N VAL A 151 -16.23 -18.81 8.43
CA VAL A 151 -17.52 -18.11 8.30
C VAL A 151 -18.09 -18.19 6.89
N ILE A 152 -17.24 -18.10 5.86
CA ILE A 152 -17.71 -18.14 4.45
C ILE A 152 -18.20 -19.55 4.09
N SER A 153 -17.49 -20.59 4.51
CA SER A 153 -17.90 -21.98 4.27
C SER A 153 -19.20 -22.30 5.01
N TRP A 154 -19.31 -21.90 6.27
CA TRP A 154 -20.55 -22.01 7.05
C TRP A 154 -21.74 -21.29 6.40
N LEU A 155 -21.51 -20.07 5.89
CA LEU A 155 -22.54 -19.32 5.19
C LEU A 155 -22.98 -19.99 3.88
N ALA A 156 -22.01 -20.53 3.12
CA ALA A 156 -22.28 -21.26 1.88
C ALA A 156 -23.12 -22.51 2.15
N ASP A 157 -22.77 -23.27 3.18
CA ASP A 157 -23.54 -24.44 3.65
C ASP A 157 -24.97 -24.05 4.05
N SER A 158 -25.10 -23.01 4.91
CA SER A 158 -26.40 -22.53 5.38
C SER A 158 -27.32 -22.05 4.24
N LEU A 159 -26.75 -21.58 3.14
CA LEU A 159 -27.49 -21.10 1.96
C LEU A 159 -27.66 -22.20 0.87
N GLY A 160 -27.14 -23.42 1.10
CA GLY A 160 -27.15 -24.49 0.10
C GLY A 160 -26.25 -24.23 -1.11
N LEU A 161 -25.21 -23.39 -0.94
CA LEU A 161 -24.26 -22.96 -1.99
C LEU A 161 -22.92 -23.72 -1.90
N GLU A 162 -22.82 -24.80 -1.15
CA GLU A 162 -21.60 -25.61 -1.02
C GLU A 162 -21.07 -26.08 -2.37
N TRP A 163 -21.99 -26.55 -3.23
CA TRP A 163 -21.63 -27.02 -4.58
C TRP A 163 -20.93 -25.93 -5.42
N LEU A 164 -21.32 -24.67 -5.24
CA LEU A 164 -20.69 -23.55 -5.92
C LEU A 164 -19.27 -23.29 -5.37
N LEU A 165 -19.14 -23.33 -4.04
CA LEU A 165 -17.85 -23.15 -3.38
C LEU A 165 -16.87 -24.28 -3.76
N ASP A 166 -17.32 -25.52 -3.70
CA ASP A 166 -16.54 -26.69 -4.09
C ASP A 166 -16.18 -26.68 -5.58
N GLY A 167 -17.12 -26.25 -6.43
CA GLY A 167 -16.88 -26.05 -7.86
C GLY A 167 -15.77 -25.03 -8.13
N ILE A 168 -15.76 -23.90 -7.42
CA ILE A 168 -14.71 -22.88 -7.54
C ILE A 168 -13.37 -23.39 -6.98
N LEU A 169 -13.39 -24.07 -5.83
CA LEU A 169 -12.19 -24.60 -5.20
C LEU A 169 -11.55 -25.75 -5.99
N SER A 170 -12.32 -26.45 -6.81
CA SER A 170 -11.81 -27.51 -7.70
C SER A 170 -11.10 -27.00 -8.94
N LEU A 171 -11.20 -25.70 -9.27
CA LEU A 171 -10.54 -25.13 -10.45
C LEU A 171 -9.01 -25.10 -10.27
N PRO A 172 -8.25 -25.66 -11.24
CA PRO A 172 -6.80 -25.90 -11.06
C PRO A 172 -5.95 -24.62 -10.93
N MET A 173 -6.45 -23.48 -11.40
CA MET A 173 -5.70 -22.21 -11.37
C MET A 173 -6.14 -21.27 -10.25
N ILE A 174 -7.36 -21.39 -9.75
CA ILE A 174 -8.00 -20.42 -8.86
C ILE A 174 -8.26 -21.05 -7.50
N GLY A 175 -8.56 -22.33 -7.49
CA GLY A 175 -8.94 -23.11 -6.33
C GLY A 175 -7.78 -23.50 -5.41
N GLY A 176 -8.09 -24.40 -4.48
CA GLY A 176 -7.16 -24.93 -3.48
C GLY A 176 -7.90 -25.76 -2.42
N PRO A 177 -7.19 -26.27 -1.42
CA PRO A 177 -7.79 -27.12 -0.37
C PRO A 177 -8.80 -26.36 0.52
N SER A 178 -8.74 -25.03 0.52
CA SER A 178 -9.70 -24.12 1.14
C SER A 178 -9.54 -22.73 0.56
N LEU A 179 -10.50 -21.81 0.81
CA LEU A 179 -10.37 -20.41 0.39
C LEU A 179 -9.12 -19.74 0.97
N SER A 180 -8.72 -20.10 2.20
CA SER A 180 -7.49 -19.59 2.85
C SER A 180 -6.21 -19.89 2.05
N PHE A 181 -6.18 -21.00 1.33
CA PHE A 181 -5.04 -21.47 0.53
C PHE A 181 -5.31 -21.38 -0.97
N SER A 182 -6.34 -20.64 -1.38
CA SER A 182 -6.69 -20.43 -2.78
C SER A 182 -6.22 -19.05 -3.30
N ARG A 183 -6.04 -18.94 -4.60
CA ARG A 183 -5.78 -17.63 -5.25
C ARG A 183 -6.99 -16.70 -5.16
N LEU A 184 -8.19 -17.27 -5.17
CA LEU A 184 -9.42 -16.51 -4.98
C LEU A 184 -9.47 -15.85 -3.60
N GLY A 185 -9.13 -16.59 -2.54
CA GLY A 185 -9.06 -16.02 -1.19
C GLY A 185 -8.02 -14.91 -1.09
N THR A 186 -6.84 -15.10 -1.68
CA THR A 186 -5.80 -14.06 -1.76
C THR A 186 -6.32 -12.81 -2.50
N PHE A 187 -7.02 -13.00 -3.61
CA PHE A 187 -7.63 -11.91 -4.37
C PHE A 187 -8.65 -11.13 -3.54
N ILE A 188 -9.56 -11.80 -2.85
CA ILE A 188 -10.58 -11.16 -1.98
C ILE A 188 -9.92 -10.33 -0.88
N VAL A 189 -8.91 -10.90 -0.21
CA VAL A 189 -8.17 -10.19 0.85
C VAL A 189 -7.46 -8.96 0.30
N PHE A 190 -6.82 -9.05 -0.86
CA PHE A 190 -6.14 -7.91 -1.48
C PHE A 190 -7.13 -6.83 -1.90
N VAL A 191 -8.26 -7.19 -2.50
CA VAL A 191 -9.31 -6.21 -2.82
C VAL A 191 -9.77 -5.50 -1.55
N TYR A 192 -10.08 -6.23 -0.47
CA TYR A 192 -10.46 -5.64 0.80
C TYR A 192 -9.41 -4.66 1.36
N VAL A 193 -8.13 -5.03 1.30
CA VAL A 193 -7.04 -4.20 1.84
C VAL A 193 -6.82 -2.94 1.00
N TRP A 194 -6.89 -3.06 -0.33
CA TRP A 194 -6.54 -1.96 -1.25
C TRP A 194 -7.74 -1.09 -1.65
N LEU A 195 -8.97 -1.56 -1.44
CA LEU A 195 -10.20 -0.82 -1.78
C LEU A 195 -10.26 0.58 -1.14
N PRO A 196 -9.94 0.79 0.15
CA PRO A 196 -9.93 2.12 0.76
C PRO A 196 -8.98 3.10 0.07
N PHE A 197 -7.81 2.62 -0.33
CA PHE A 197 -6.80 3.44 -1.02
C PHE A 197 -7.23 3.85 -2.43
N MET A 198 -8.19 3.14 -3.03
CA MET A 198 -8.79 3.52 -4.31
C MET A 198 -9.96 4.49 -4.11
N ILE A 199 -10.85 4.21 -3.14
CA ILE A 199 -12.06 5.02 -2.90
C ILE A 199 -11.73 6.45 -2.50
N LEU A 200 -10.81 6.65 -1.54
CA LEU A 200 -10.54 7.97 -0.97
C LEU A 200 -10.01 9.00 -1.98
N PRO A 201 -9.01 8.68 -2.84
CA PRO A 201 -8.54 9.62 -3.85
C PRO A 201 -9.60 9.94 -4.93
N ILE A 202 -10.37 8.91 -5.37
CA ILE A 202 -11.44 9.12 -6.36
C ILE A 202 -12.52 10.03 -5.80
N GLN A 203 -12.96 9.76 -4.56
CA GLN A 203 -13.96 10.57 -3.89
C GLN A 203 -13.50 12.03 -3.76
N ALA A 204 -12.25 12.27 -3.33
CA ALA A 204 -11.70 13.62 -3.24
C ALA A 204 -11.58 14.31 -4.60
N ALA A 205 -11.34 13.56 -5.68
CA ALA A 205 -11.30 14.11 -7.04
C ALA A 205 -12.70 14.48 -7.57
N VAL A 206 -13.72 13.67 -7.25
CA VAL A 206 -15.12 13.90 -7.69
C VAL A 206 -15.81 15.03 -6.90
N GLU A 207 -15.34 15.33 -5.69
CA GLU A 207 -15.85 16.46 -4.88
C GLU A 207 -15.41 17.82 -5.37
N ARG A 208 -14.34 17.92 -6.13
CA ARG A 208 -13.87 19.19 -6.71
C ARG A 208 -14.72 19.61 -7.90
#